data_39e9880b71c38e02db5db99072b3cbd1
#
_entry.id   39e9880b71c38e02db5db99072b3cbd1
#
_cell.length_a   1.000
_cell.length_b   1.000
_cell.length_c   1.000
_cell.angle_alpha   90.00
_cell.angle_beta   90.00
_cell.angle_gamma   90.00
#
_symmetry.space_group_name_H-M   'P 1'
#
loop_
_entity.id
_entity.type
_entity.pdbx_description
1 polymer ?
#
loop_
_entity_poly.entity_id
_entity_poly.type
_entity_poly.pdbx_seq_one_letter_code
_entity_poly.pdbx_strand_id
1 'polypeptide(L)'
;MSENLNILLAQTNPIVGNIDHNRDLVLDIVSKNKDADLIIFSELVLSGYPPEDLVLKSAFQNKVCDAFHEIMDASVESESYIIIGRPWKENEQLYNAAIVLHKGKVFHRHLKNTLPNYGVFDEKRIFAAGNESSLFEIKGNKIALFICEEIWDSETYKKVEGKDCDLVVTINASPFEYKKISQRENLAIELSKKINAPVIYVNQVGGQDEIVFDGSSFVADANKVLRRLPACESTSDLVTFNKTKKEFSFSEKVFDEKSEEEILYSNLVLGLKDYIEKNNFPGVVIGISGGIDSAFSACVAVDALGSDKVKGIMMPSKYTSNASVEDATLLGKNLNIEMISLSIEEAALAYESTLKNVFEGTEQDITEENIQSRIRGMLLMAYSNKFGYMVMTNGNKSEVSVGYSTLYGDMCGGFSVIKDLYKVDV
;
A
#
# COMPACT_ATOMS: atom_id res chain seq x y z
N MET A 1 31.30 -20.52 -17.10
CA MET A 1 30.42 -19.71 -16.19
C MET A 1 29.02 -20.25 -16.37
N SER A 2 28.19 -20.30 -15.32
CA SER A 2 26.79 -20.73 -15.45
C SER A 2 26.08 -19.76 -16.40
N GLU A 3 25.37 -20.26 -17.41
CA GLU A 3 24.53 -19.45 -18.31
C GLU A 3 23.24 -18.99 -17.61
N ASN A 4 22.99 -19.48 -16.42
CA ASN A 4 21.79 -19.24 -15.62
C ASN A 4 22.08 -18.26 -14.50
N LEU A 5 21.13 -17.33 -14.28
CA LEU A 5 21.09 -16.39 -13.18
C LEU A 5 19.81 -16.63 -12.36
N ASN A 6 19.95 -17.05 -11.11
CA ASN A 6 18.83 -17.25 -10.19
C ASN A 6 18.47 -15.92 -9.52
N ILE A 7 17.24 -15.47 -9.71
CA ILE A 7 16.79 -14.15 -9.28
C ILE A 7 15.59 -14.30 -8.36
N LEU A 8 15.68 -13.75 -7.16
CA LEU A 8 14.57 -13.68 -6.20
C LEU A 8 13.86 -12.34 -6.30
N LEU A 9 12.57 -12.38 -6.61
CA LEU A 9 11.68 -11.23 -6.50
C LEU A 9 11.13 -11.19 -5.07
N ALA A 10 11.51 -10.18 -4.30
CA ALA A 10 11.06 -10.01 -2.90
C ALA A 10 9.95 -8.95 -2.81
N GLN A 11 8.69 -9.38 -2.93
CA GLN A 11 7.51 -8.55 -2.75
C GLN A 11 7.21 -8.43 -1.26
N THR A 12 7.60 -7.32 -0.66
CA THR A 12 7.62 -7.12 0.79
C THR A 12 6.69 -6.00 1.23
N ASN A 13 6.28 -6.04 2.52
CA ASN A 13 5.45 -5.04 3.17
C ASN A 13 6.28 -4.25 4.21
N PRO A 14 7.10 -3.28 3.80
CA PRO A 14 7.84 -2.45 4.73
C PRO A 14 6.92 -1.49 5.49
N ILE A 15 7.38 -1.03 6.65
CA ILE A 15 6.68 -0.06 7.49
C ILE A 15 7.43 1.26 7.43
N VAL A 16 6.76 2.34 7.02
CA VAL A 16 7.37 3.67 7.00
C VAL A 16 7.83 4.05 8.42
N GLY A 17 9.12 4.41 8.53
CA GLY A 17 9.71 4.83 9.79
C GLY A 17 10.17 3.70 10.72
N ASN A 18 9.74 2.46 10.51
CA ASN A 18 10.21 1.33 11.31
C ASN A 18 11.43 0.66 10.67
N ILE A 19 12.55 1.35 10.75
CA ILE A 19 13.80 0.96 10.08
C ILE A 19 14.31 -0.39 10.56
N ASP A 20 14.17 -0.69 11.87
CA ASP A 20 14.62 -1.97 12.44
C ASP A 20 13.83 -3.14 11.86
N HIS A 21 12.50 -3.01 11.78
CA HIS A 21 11.64 -4.01 11.15
C HIS A 21 12.01 -4.23 9.68
N ASN A 22 12.20 -3.14 8.93
CA ASN A 22 12.52 -3.23 7.49
C ASN A 22 13.91 -3.85 7.25
N ARG A 23 14.91 -3.53 8.10
CA ARG A 23 16.22 -4.19 8.10
C ARG A 23 16.08 -5.69 8.35
N ASP A 24 15.37 -6.07 9.40
CA ASP A 24 15.21 -7.47 9.81
C ASP A 24 14.47 -8.28 8.72
N LEU A 25 13.48 -7.69 8.07
CA LEU A 25 12.78 -8.25 6.91
C LEU A 25 13.75 -8.53 5.75
N VAL A 26 14.65 -7.59 5.43
CA VAL A 26 15.67 -7.76 4.39
C VAL A 26 16.64 -8.87 4.77
N LEU A 27 17.16 -8.85 6.00
CA LEU A 27 18.10 -9.85 6.52
C LEU A 27 17.51 -11.26 6.53
N ASP A 28 16.26 -11.40 6.94
CA ASP A 28 15.54 -12.69 6.97
C ASP A 28 15.43 -13.28 5.56
N ILE A 29 15.01 -12.49 4.58
CA ILE A 29 14.88 -12.92 3.19
C ILE A 29 16.25 -13.31 2.61
N VAL A 30 17.29 -12.51 2.81
CA VAL A 30 18.65 -12.80 2.33
C VAL A 30 19.17 -14.09 2.94
N SER A 31 18.98 -14.30 4.24
CA SER A 31 19.47 -15.48 4.95
C SER A 31 18.82 -16.79 4.49
N LYS A 32 17.55 -16.72 4.12
CA LYS A 32 16.75 -17.89 3.68
C LYS A 32 16.92 -18.25 2.21
N ASN A 33 17.49 -17.37 1.38
CA ASN A 33 17.54 -17.54 -0.09
C ASN A 33 18.98 -17.55 -0.61
N LYS A 34 19.83 -18.40 -0.03
CA LYS A 34 21.26 -18.51 -0.39
C LYS A 34 21.54 -19.01 -1.81
N ASP A 35 20.55 -19.64 -2.45
CA ASP A 35 20.65 -20.15 -3.82
C ASP A 35 20.37 -19.05 -4.87
N ALA A 36 19.93 -17.87 -4.47
CA ALA A 36 19.72 -16.74 -5.35
C ALA A 36 21.05 -16.05 -5.69
N ASP A 37 21.29 -15.80 -6.95
CA ASP A 37 22.42 -15.00 -7.43
C ASP A 37 22.13 -13.50 -7.29
N LEU A 38 20.85 -13.13 -7.43
CA LEU A 38 20.36 -11.75 -7.30
C LEU A 38 19.07 -11.74 -6.49
N ILE A 39 19.01 -10.91 -5.47
CA ILE A 39 17.81 -10.66 -4.66
C ILE A 39 17.38 -9.21 -4.89
N ILE A 40 16.12 -9.02 -5.26
CA ILE A 40 15.58 -7.70 -5.61
C ILE A 40 14.48 -7.31 -4.63
N PHE A 41 14.70 -6.22 -3.88
CA PHE A 41 13.70 -5.59 -3.02
C PHE A 41 13.08 -4.38 -3.73
N SER A 42 11.96 -3.89 -3.16
CA SER A 42 11.23 -2.74 -3.69
C SER A 42 11.94 -1.40 -3.47
N GLU A 43 11.41 -0.35 -4.10
CA GLU A 43 11.82 1.04 -3.92
C GLU A 43 11.70 1.45 -2.45
N LEU A 44 12.72 2.14 -1.92
CA LEU A 44 12.79 2.64 -0.55
C LEU A 44 12.43 1.61 0.54
N VAL A 45 12.63 0.31 0.29
CA VAL A 45 12.25 -0.76 1.24
C VAL A 45 12.79 -0.51 2.64
N LEU A 46 13.97 0.08 2.77
CA LEU A 46 14.62 0.27 4.08
C LEU A 46 13.97 1.39 4.91
N SER A 47 13.49 2.46 4.29
CA SER A 47 12.75 3.54 4.95
C SER A 47 11.24 3.31 5.00
N GLY A 48 10.72 2.45 4.13
CA GLY A 48 9.33 2.42 3.72
C GLY A 48 9.01 3.56 2.74
N TYR A 49 7.94 3.44 1.95
CA TYR A 49 7.46 4.42 0.98
C TYR A 49 5.97 4.75 1.23
N PRO A 50 5.56 6.04 1.18
CA PRO A 50 6.38 7.25 1.07
C PRO A 50 6.96 7.69 2.43
N PRO A 51 8.24 8.03 2.51
CA PRO A 51 8.86 8.40 3.79
C PRO A 51 8.56 9.83 4.22
N GLU A 52 7.98 10.65 3.34
CA GLU A 52 7.62 12.05 3.57
C GLU A 52 8.74 12.85 4.25
N ASP A 53 8.39 13.77 5.16
CA ASP A 53 9.34 14.63 5.87
C ASP A 53 10.27 13.89 6.85
N LEU A 54 10.02 12.60 7.11
CA LEU A 54 10.88 11.81 7.99
C LEU A 54 12.31 11.75 7.48
N VAL A 55 12.51 11.61 6.16
CA VAL A 55 13.85 11.52 5.56
C VAL A 55 14.66 12.80 5.64
N LEU A 56 14.04 13.94 5.95
CA LEU A 56 14.72 15.22 6.15
C LEU A 56 15.35 15.31 7.55
N LYS A 57 14.94 14.45 8.48
CA LYS A 57 15.46 14.45 9.86
C LYS A 57 16.79 13.68 9.93
N SER A 58 17.82 14.32 10.45
CA SER A 58 19.17 13.72 10.57
C SER A 58 19.17 12.41 11.36
N ALA A 59 18.39 12.33 12.45
CA ALA A 59 18.27 11.10 13.23
C ALA A 59 17.70 9.94 12.42
N PHE A 60 16.71 10.21 11.54
CA PHE A 60 16.14 9.21 10.64
C PHE A 60 17.17 8.76 9.60
N GLN A 61 17.88 9.70 8.96
CA GLN A 61 18.92 9.40 7.98
C GLN A 61 20.05 8.55 8.60
N ASN A 62 20.48 8.88 9.82
CA ASN A 62 21.50 8.11 10.53
C ASN A 62 21.01 6.67 10.78
N LYS A 63 19.78 6.50 11.28
CA LYS A 63 19.23 5.18 11.53
C LYS A 63 19.12 4.33 10.25
N VAL A 64 18.70 4.92 9.13
CA VAL A 64 18.70 4.26 7.82
C VAL A 64 20.11 3.87 7.39
N CYS A 65 21.11 4.72 7.66
CA CYS A 65 22.50 4.46 7.35
C CYS A 65 23.06 3.29 8.20
N ASP A 66 22.79 3.28 9.50
CA ASP A 66 23.22 2.22 10.41
C ASP A 66 22.61 0.87 10.01
N ALA A 67 21.31 0.81 9.76
CA ALA A 67 20.62 -0.38 9.29
C ALA A 67 21.17 -0.89 7.94
N PHE A 68 21.53 0.03 7.05
CA PHE A 68 22.15 -0.32 5.77
C PHE A 68 23.56 -0.92 5.97
N HIS A 69 24.36 -0.42 6.92
CA HIS A 69 25.65 -1.02 7.24
C HIS A 69 25.50 -2.43 7.82
N GLU A 70 24.50 -2.67 8.67
CA GLU A 70 24.23 -4.01 9.18
C GLU A 70 23.86 -5.00 8.06
N ILE A 71 23.05 -4.57 7.07
CA ILE A 71 22.75 -5.40 5.90
C ILE A 71 24.01 -5.62 5.05
N MET A 72 24.84 -4.58 4.88
CA MET A 72 26.10 -4.67 4.14
C MET A 72 27.06 -5.66 4.81
N ASP A 73 27.19 -5.61 6.13
CA ASP A 73 28.04 -6.55 6.90
C ASP A 73 27.51 -7.98 6.78
N ALA A 74 26.19 -8.18 6.89
CA ALA A 74 25.58 -9.50 6.69
C ALA A 74 25.78 -10.06 5.25
N SER A 75 25.92 -9.18 4.26
CA SER A 75 26.17 -9.57 2.88
C SER A 75 27.58 -10.09 2.62
N VAL A 76 28.53 -9.96 3.56
CA VAL A 76 29.90 -10.50 3.43
C VAL A 76 29.89 -12.00 3.20
N GLU A 77 29.04 -12.71 3.94
CA GLU A 77 28.89 -14.17 3.88
C GLU A 77 27.95 -14.64 2.76
N SER A 78 27.34 -13.71 2.00
CA SER A 78 26.42 -14.03 0.90
C SER A 78 27.11 -13.95 -0.44
N GLU A 79 26.89 -14.95 -1.29
CA GLU A 79 27.30 -14.91 -2.70
C GLU A 79 26.31 -14.13 -3.57
N SER A 80 25.14 -13.78 -3.02
CA SER A 80 24.10 -13.04 -3.74
C SER A 80 24.46 -11.58 -3.94
N TYR A 81 24.06 -11.04 -5.09
CA TYR A 81 23.91 -9.58 -5.25
C TYR A 81 22.55 -9.17 -4.70
N ILE A 82 22.46 -8.04 -4.01
CA ILE A 82 21.23 -7.60 -3.34
C ILE A 82 20.91 -6.18 -3.79
N ILE A 83 19.76 -5.98 -4.43
CA ILE A 83 19.26 -4.65 -4.81
C ILE A 83 18.31 -4.15 -3.72
N ILE A 84 18.65 -3.02 -3.10
CA ILE A 84 17.91 -2.41 -2.00
C ILE A 84 17.57 -0.96 -2.35
N GLY A 85 16.27 -0.60 -2.29
CA GLY A 85 15.82 0.78 -2.36
C GLY A 85 16.01 1.49 -1.01
N ARG A 86 16.65 2.67 -1.00
CA ARG A 86 16.85 3.46 0.21
C ARG A 86 17.09 4.95 -0.09
N PRO A 87 16.80 5.85 0.88
CA PRO A 87 17.31 7.21 0.83
C PRO A 87 18.84 7.22 0.83
N TRP A 88 19.44 8.04 -0.03
CA TRP A 88 20.88 8.16 -0.17
C TRP A 88 21.31 9.63 -0.13
N LYS A 89 22.17 9.98 0.82
CA LYS A 89 22.71 11.34 0.92
C LYS A 89 24.09 11.42 0.28
N GLU A 90 24.26 12.37 -0.64
CA GLU A 90 25.52 12.65 -1.31
C GLU A 90 25.61 14.13 -1.66
N ASN A 91 26.77 14.75 -1.44
CA ASN A 91 27.01 16.18 -1.74
C ASN A 91 25.91 17.11 -1.18
N GLU A 92 25.49 16.88 0.07
CA GLU A 92 24.42 17.59 0.78
C GLU A 92 23.01 17.44 0.13
N GLN A 93 22.87 16.64 -0.90
CA GLN A 93 21.60 16.32 -1.52
C GLN A 93 21.12 14.93 -1.09
N LEU A 94 19.80 14.78 -1.02
CA LEU A 94 19.13 13.53 -0.69
C LEU A 94 18.51 12.96 -1.97
N TYR A 95 18.71 11.67 -2.21
CA TYR A 95 18.24 10.96 -3.39
C TYR A 95 17.40 9.73 -3.00
N ASN A 96 16.42 9.40 -3.81
CA ASN A 96 15.83 8.08 -3.87
C ASN A 96 16.78 7.18 -4.69
N ALA A 97 17.32 6.13 -4.07
CA ALA A 97 18.38 5.34 -4.68
C ALA A 97 18.13 3.84 -4.61
N ALA A 98 18.59 3.15 -5.64
CA ALA A 98 18.74 1.70 -5.69
C ALA A 98 20.24 1.35 -5.53
N ILE A 99 20.56 0.60 -4.49
CA ILE A 99 21.93 0.19 -4.18
C ILE A 99 22.06 -1.30 -4.41
N VAL A 100 23.05 -1.70 -5.17
CA VAL A 100 23.44 -3.10 -5.36
C VAL A 100 24.57 -3.42 -4.39
N LEU A 101 24.32 -4.32 -3.45
CA LEU A 101 25.32 -4.84 -2.52
C LEU A 101 25.89 -6.17 -2.99
N HIS A 102 27.18 -6.40 -2.75
CA HIS A 102 27.81 -7.71 -2.93
C HIS A 102 29.03 -7.82 -2.00
N LYS A 103 29.10 -8.91 -1.23
CA LYS A 103 30.24 -9.25 -0.37
C LYS A 103 30.72 -8.07 0.51
N GLY A 104 29.79 -7.44 1.23
CA GLY A 104 30.08 -6.35 2.15
C GLY A 104 30.43 -5.01 1.48
N LYS A 105 30.14 -4.84 0.20
CA LYS A 105 30.47 -3.62 -0.54
C LYS A 105 29.31 -3.13 -1.40
N VAL A 106 29.25 -1.83 -1.59
CA VAL A 106 28.43 -1.23 -2.63
C VAL A 106 29.06 -1.56 -3.97
N PHE A 107 28.40 -2.43 -4.74
CA PHE A 107 28.83 -2.86 -6.05
C PHE A 107 28.39 -1.88 -7.15
N HIS A 108 27.16 -1.38 -7.07
CA HIS A 108 26.62 -0.40 -7.97
C HIS A 108 25.59 0.50 -7.26
N ARG A 109 25.38 1.69 -7.78
CA ARG A 109 24.41 2.66 -7.27
C ARG A 109 23.67 3.30 -8.42
N HIS A 110 22.36 3.43 -8.30
CA HIS A 110 21.51 4.21 -9.18
C HIS A 110 20.72 5.24 -8.39
N LEU A 111 20.75 6.50 -8.80
CA LEU A 111 19.98 7.60 -8.26
C LEU A 111 18.79 7.88 -9.18
N LYS A 112 17.58 7.89 -8.64
CA LYS A 112 16.34 8.07 -9.41
C LYS A 112 16.38 9.36 -10.21
N ASN A 113 16.24 9.26 -11.53
CA ASN A 113 16.30 10.40 -12.45
C ASN A 113 14.96 11.14 -12.55
N THR A 114 13.85 10.39 -12.60
CA THR A 114 12.52 10.95 -12.79
C THR A 114 11.73 10.85 -11.49
N LEU A 115 11.44 12.00 -10.89
CA LEU A 115 10.74 12.11 -9.61
C LEU A 115 9.26 12.48 -9.89
N PRO A 116 8.28 11.61 -9.52
CA PRO A 116 6.87 11.93 -9.65
C PRO A 116 6.47 13.05 -8.69
N ASN A 117 5.59 13.94 -9.16
CA ASN A 117 5.07 15.06 -8.37
C ASN A 117 3.63 15.39 -8.79
N TYR A 118 2.77 14.36 -8.73
CA TYR A 118 1.35 14.41 -9.09
C TYR A 118 0.57 13.39 -8.25
N GLY A 119 -0.74 13.62 -8.09
CA GLY A 119 -1.59 12.73 -7.31
C GLY A 119 -1.09 12.60 -5.87
N VAL A 120 -0.73 11.39 -5.49
CA VAL A 120 -0.21 11.07 -4.13
C VAL A 120 1.31 11.25 -4.00
N PHE A 121 1.99 11.62 -5.08
CA PHE A 121 3.45 11.74 -5.10
C PHE A 121 3.92 13.18 -4.90
N ASP A 122 4.92 13.37 -4.04
CA ASP A 122 5.57 14.67 -3.78
C ASP A 122 7.10 14.52 -3.63
N GLU A 123 7.70 13.69 -4.50
CA GLU A 123 9.13 13.37 -4.37
C GLU A 123 10.05 14.56 -4.66
N LYS A 124 9.66 15.50 -5.54
CA LYS A 124 10.49 16.67 -5.88
C LYS A 124 10.72 17.61 -4.70
N ARG A 125 9.84 17.59 -3.71
CA ARG A 125 10.00 18.37 -2.47
C ARG A 125 11.11 17.80 -1.58
N ILE A 126 11.37 16.50 -1.70
CA ILE A 126 12.19 15.73 -0.76
C ILE A 126 13.52 15.32 -1.39
N PHE A 127 13.50 14.82 -2.62
CA PHE A 127 14.65 14.24 -3.29
C PHE A 127 15.16 15.08 -4.44
N ALA A 128 16.47 15.04 -4.65
CA ALA A 128 17.11 15.52 -5.86
C ALA A 128 17.04 14.45 -6.96
N ALA A 129 16.93 14.89 -8.22
CA ALA A 129 16.96 13.99 -9.36
C ALA A 129 18.41 13.59 -9.70
N GLY A 130 18.60 12.29 -9.99
CA GLY A 130 19.79 11.81 -10.67
C GLY A 130 19.82 12.18 -12.14
N ASN A 131 20.90 11.83 -12.84
CA ASN A 131 21.06 12.13 -14.27
C ASN A 131 21.76 11.03 -15.08
N GLU A 132 22.16 9.94 -14.42
CA GLU A 132 22.97 8.88 -15.02
C GLU A 132 22.10 7.70 -15.46
N SER A 133 22.54 6.99 -16.51
CA SER A 133 21.97 5.69 -16.84
C SER A 133 22.60 4.61 -15.98
N SER A 134 21.79 3.67 -15.50
CA SER A 134 22.27 2.56 -14.70
C SER A 134 22.39 1.29 -15.55
N LEU A 135 23.60 0.89 -15.84
CA LEU A 135 23.93 -0.37 -16.51
C LEU A 135 25.14 -1.00 -15.83
N PHE A 136 25.02 -2.22 -15.36
CA PHE A 136 26.08 -2.95 -14.68
C PHE A 136 26.03 -4.45 -15.05
N GLU A 137 27.04 -5.21 -14.67
CA GLU A 137 27.16 -6.62 -15.04
C GLU A 137 27.24 -7.53 -13.81
N ILE A 138 26.39 -8.58 -13.77
CA ILE A 138 26.41 -9.63 -12.75
C ILE A 138 26.55 -10.98 -13.48
N LYS A 139 27.60 -11.74 -13.16
CA LYS A 139 27.86 -13.08 -13.74
C LYS A 139 27.74 -13.10 -15.26
N GLY A 140 28.25 -12.07 -15.94
CA GLY A 140 28.20 -11.94 -17.39
C GLY A 140 26.87 -11.44 -17.96
N ASN A 141 25.86 -11.14 -17.15
CA ASN A 141 24.60 -10.56 -17.58
C ASN A 141 24.62 -9.04 -17.39
N LYS A 142 24.39 -8.29 -18.44
CA LYS A 142 24.25 -6.82 -18.40
C LYS A 142 22.85 -6.44 -18.00
N ILE A 143 22.72 -5.74 -16.87
CA ILE A 143 21.46 -5.40 -16.24
C ILE A 143 21.26 -3.88 -16.27
N ALA A 144 20.13 -3.44 -16.82
CA ALA A 144 19.65 -2.07 -16.66
C ALA A 144 18.76 -1.97 -15.42
N LEU A 145 19.00 -0.97 -14.57
CA LEU A 145 18.25 -0.75 -13.32
C LEU A 145 17.49 0.56 -13.37
N PHE A 146 16.22 0.50 -13.06
CA PHE A 146 15.30 1.63 -12.96
C PHE A 146 14.56 1.68 -11.63
N ILE A 147 14.06 2.85 -11.27
CA ILE A 147 13.24 3.06 -10.09
C ILE A 147 11.89 3.66 -10.52
N CYS A 148 10.84 2.86 -10.43
CA CYS A 148 9.43 3.21 -10.54
C CYS A 148 9.09 4.13 -11.73
N GLU A 149 8.93 5.45 -11.51
CA GLU A 149 8.55 6.46 -12.50
C GLU A 149 9.46 6.49 -13.75
N GLU A 150 10.70 6.04 -13.61
CA GLU A 150 11.67 6.08 -14.70
C GLU A 150 11.28 5.26 -15.91
N ILE A 151 10.50 4.18 -15.74
CA ILE A 151 10.04 3.36 -16.86
C ILE A 151 8.86 4.01 -17.62
N TRP A 152 8.17 4.99 -16.99
CA TRP A 152 7.12 5.79 -17.63
C TRP A 152 7.70 6.97 -18.44
N ASP A 153 8.92 7.37 -18.11
CA ASP A 153 9.61 8.50 -18.76
C ASP A 153 10.52 8.02 -19.89
N SER A 154 10.10 8.32 -21.12
CA SER A 154 10.87 7.93 -22.31
C SER A 154 12.28 8.52 -22.38
N GLU A 155 12.52 9.69 -21.80
CA GLU A 155 13.85 10.29 -21.81
C GLU A 155 14.82 9.55 -20.89
N THR A 156 14.31 8.93 -19.84
CA THR A 156 15.13 8.14 -18.90
C THR A 156 15.52 6.81 -19.52
N TYR A 157 14.59 6.01 -20.03
CA TYR A 157 14.96 4.69 -20.59
C TYR A 157 15.68 4.76 -21.94
N LYS A 158 15.52 5.83 -22.73
CA LYS A 158 16.33 6.08 -23.93
C LYS A 158 17.82 6.11 -23.65
N LYS A 159 18.26 6.46 -22.44
CA LYS A 159 19.67 6.41 -22.03
C LYS A 159 20.26 5.00 -22.06
N VAL A 160 19.41 3.97 -22.09
CA VAL A 160 19.77 2.55 -22.14
C VAL A 160 19.41 1.93 -23.50
N GLU A 161 18.50 2.53 -24.26
CA GLU A 161 18.08 2.07 -25.58
C GLU A 161 19.29 1.95 -26.53
N GLY A 162 19.36 0.85 -27.27
CA GLY A 162 20.49 0.56 -28.17
C GLY A 162 21.80 0.13 -27.49
N LYS A 163 21.85 0.11 -26.15
CA LYS A 163 22.96 -0.51 -25.43
C LYS A 163 22.70 -2.03 -25.31
N ASP A 164 23.79 -2.79 -25.35
CA ASP A 164 23.72 -4.22 -25.14
C ASP A 164 23.27 -4.51 -23.69
N CYS A 165 22.01 -4.95 -23.54
CA CYS A 165 21.36 -5.22 -22.26
C CYS A 165 20.71 -6.60 -22.31
N ASP A 166 20.97 -7.43 -21.30
CA ASP A 166 20.43 -8.78 -21.20
C ASP A 166 19.13 -8.83 -20.39
N LEU A 167 18.98 -7.91 -19.40
CA LEU A 167 17.88 -7.89 -18.45
C LEU A 167 17.60 -6.48 -17.98
N VAL A 168 16.33 -6.13 -17.85
CA VAL A 168 15.88 -4.90 -17.18
C VAL A 168 15.33 -5.26 -15.81
N VAL A 169 15.75 -4.55 -14.78
CA VAL A 169 15.19 -4.63 -13.42
C VAL A 169 14.60 -3.27 -13.06
N THR A 170 13.39 -3.27 -12.55
CA THR A 170 12.78 -2.08 -11.96
C THR A 170 12.27 -2.36 -10.56
N ILE A 171 12.68 -1.53 -9.60
CA ILE A 171 12.19 -1.56 -8.23
C ILE A 171 11.15 -0.47 -8.03
N ASN A 172 10.03 -0.81 -7.40
CA ASN A 172 8.86 0.05 -7.40
C ASN A 172 8.20 0.12 -6.03
N ALA A 173 7.56 1.26 -5.78
CA ALA A 173 6.52 1.47 -4.78
C ALA A 173 5.34 2.16 -5.48
N SER A 174 4.77 1.45 -6.45
CA SER A 174 3.65 1.92 -7.26
C SER A 174 2.34 1.56 -6.59
N PRO A 175 1.52 2.56 -6.15
CA PRO A 175 0.29 2.30 -5.43
C PRO A 175 -0.78 1.69 -6.32
N PHE A 176 -1.73 1.02 -5.67
CA PHE A 176 -2.91 0.50 -6.30
C PHE A 176 -3.80 1.63 -6.83
N GLU A 177 -4.25 1.45 -8.04
CA GLU A 177 -5.29 2.23 -8.69
C GLU A 177 -6.07 1.26 -9.58
N TYR A 178 -7.36 1.51 -9.78
CA TYR A 178 -8.19 0.66 -10.63
C TYR A 178 -7.56 0.53 -12.03
N LYS A 179 -7.40 -0.71 -12.52
CA LYS A 179 -6.72 -1.06 -13.80
C LYS A 179 -5.22 -0.74 -13.88
N LYS A 180 -4.59 -0.32 -12.81
CA LYS A 180 -3.15 0.04 -12.83
C LYS A 180 -2.24 -1.16 -13.09
N ILE A 181 -2.62 -2.36 -12.66
CA ILE A 181 -1.86 -3.58 -12.89
C ILE A 181 -1.64 -3.80 -14.39
N SER A 182 -2.73 -3.78 -15.17
CA SER A 182 -2.63 -3.94 -16.64
C SER A 182 -1.83 -2.82 -17.31
N GLN A 183 -1.88 -1.59 -16.79
CA GLN A 183 -1.07 -0.49 -17.30
C GLN A 183 0.43 -0.73 -17.05
N ARG A 184 0.83 -1.17 -15.86
CA ARG A 184 2.22 -1.51 -15.52
C ARG A 184 2.76 -2.62 -16.40
N GLU A 185 1.97 -3.66 -16.61
CA GLU A 185 2.31 -4.80 -17.46
C GLU A 185 2.51 -4.39 -18.92
N ASN A 186 1.58 -3.65 -19.48
CA ASN A 186 1.68 -3.14 -20.85
C ASN A 186 2.92 -2.26 -21.03
N LEU A 187 3.19 -1.40 -20.04
CA LEU A 187 4.38 -0.55 -20.04
C LEU A 187 5.68 -1.37 -20.03
N ALA A 188 5.75 -2.41 -19.19
CA ALA A 188 6.92 -3.27 -19.12
C ALA A 188 7.12 -4.09 -20.42
N ILE A 189 6.05 -4.56 -21.05
CA ILE A 189 6.08 -5.22 -22.36
C ILE A 189 6.62 -4.27 -23.44
N GLU A 190 6.14 -3.03 -23.47
CA GLU A 190 6.63 -2.03 -24.42
C GLU A 190 8.11 -1.64 -24.15
N LEU A 191 8.49 -1.53 -22.89
CA LEU A 191 9.89 -1.31 -22.50
C LEU A 191 10.79 -2.45 -22.95
N SER A 192 10.33 -3.70 -22.74
CA SER A 192 11.03 -4.92 -23.20
C SER A 192 11.25 -4.91 -24.71
N LYS A 193 10.26 -4.51 -25.51
CA LYS A 193 10.42 -4.36 -26.97
C LYS A 193 11.48 -3.35 -27.35
N LYS A 194 11.47 -2.17 -26.70
CA LYS A 194 12.37 -1.05 -27.01
C LYS A 194 13.82 -1.34 -26.63
N ILE A 195 14.04 -1.96 -25.48
CA ILE A 195 15.38 -2.30 -24.97
C ILE A 195 15.86 -3.64 -25.53
N ASN A 196 14.97 -4.47 -26.08
CA ASN A 196 15.23 -5.84 -26.54
C ASN A 196 15.76 -6.75 -25.42
N ALA A 197 15.24 -6.58 -24.21
CA ALA A 197 15.56 -7.36 -23.02
C ALA A 197 14.31 -7.57 -22.16
N PRO A 198 14.13 -8.72 -21.51
CA PRO A 198 12.99 -8.93 -20.60
C PRO A 198 13.07 -8.03 -19.36
N VAL A 199 11.92 -7.80 -18.74
CA VAL A 199 11.75 -6.90 -17.60
C VAL A 199 11.34 -7.69 -16.36
N ILE A 200 12.03 -7.48 -15.26
CA ILE A 200 11.62 -7.86 -13.91
C ILE A 200 11.11 -6.60 -13.20
N TYR A 201 9.86 -6.65 -12.78
CA TYR A 201 9.17 -5.58 -12.06
C TYR A 201 8.91 -6.03 -10.62
N VAL A 202 9.62 -5.45 -9.64
CA VAL A 202 9.39 -5.75 -8.22
C VAL A 202 8.69 -4.58 -7.56
N ASN A 203 7.51 -4.82 -7.02
CA ASN A 203 6.68 -3.80 -6.38
C ASN A 203 6.53 -4.07 -4.88
N GLN A 204 6.38 -3.00 -4.11
CA GLN A 204 5.98 -3.04 -2.71
C GLN A 204 4.55 -3.57 -2.57
N VAL A 205 4.25 -4.24 -1.47
CA VAL A 205 2.90 -4.60 -1.04
C VAL A 205 2.61 -3.98 0.33
N GLY A 206 1.34 -3.72 0.65
CA GLY A 206 0.93 -3.25 1.97
C GLY A 206 0.22 -1.90 1.98
N GLY A 207 -0.49 -1.61 3.07
CA GLY A 207 -1.11 -0.32 3.34
C GLY A 207 -0.16 0.62 4.06
N GLN A 208 -0.18 1.90 3.66
CA GLN A 208 0.54 2.97 4.33
C GLN A 208 -0.31 4.24 4.31
N ASP A 209 -0.79 4.65 5.49
CA ASP A 209 -1.77 5.72 5.63
C ASP A 209 -2.99 5.52 4.70
N GLU A 210 -3.22 6.40 3.75
CA GLU A 210 -4.32 6.31 2.79
C GLU A 210 -3.95 5.54 1.51
N ILE A 211 -2.71 5.10 1.36
CA ILE A 211 -2.19 4.48 0.15
C ILE A 211 -2.08 2.96 0.36
N VAL A 212 -2.50 2.20 -0.63
CA VAL A 212 -2.31 0.75 -0.65
C VAL A 212 -1.43 0.37 -1.84
N PHE A 213 -0.45 -0.47 -1.59
CA PHE A 213 0.41 -1.07 -2.60
C PHE A 213 -0.02 -2.52 -2.81
N ASP A 214 -0.41 -2.85 -4.01
CA ASP A 214 -0.96 -4.17 -4.34
C ASP A 214 0.11 -5.24 -4.58
N GLY A 215 1.38 -4.88 -4.63
CA GLY A 215 2.43 -5.80 -5.04
C GLY A 215 2.32 -6.15 -6.51
N SER A 216 1.81 -7.33 -6.83
CA SER A 216 1.65 -7.82 -8.20
C SER A 216 2.95 -7.72 -9.00
N SER A 217 4.09 -8.04 -8.36
CA SER A 217 5.40 -8.09 -9.01
C SER A 217 5.39 -9.11 -10.15
N PHE A 218 6.13 -8.87 -11.22
CA PHE A 218 6.05 -9.75 -12.38
C PHE A 218 7.35 -9.79 -13.19
N VAL A 219 7.41 -10.78 -14.08
CA VAL A 219 8.40 -10.91 -15.16
C VAL A 219 7.67 -10.82 -16.48
N ALA A 220 8.16 -9.99 -17.41
CA ALA A 220 7.58 -9.82 -18.74
C ALA A 220 8.66 -9.87 -19.82
N ASP A 221 8.29 -10.37 -20.99
CA ASP A 221 9.04 -10.25 -22.22
C ASP A 221 8.38 -9.25 -23.19
N ALA A 222 8.88 -9.15 -24.40
CA ALA A 222 8.35 -8.28 -25.45
C ALA A 222 6.92 -8.67 -25.91
N ASN A 223 6.37 -9.79 -25.48
CA ASN A 223 5.08 -10.29 -25.96
C ASN A 223 4.03 -10.34 -24.85
N LYS A 224 4.42 -10.69 -23.62
CA LYS A 224 3.48 -10.96 -22.53
C LYS A 224 4.15 -10.93 -21.16
N VAL A 225 3.31 -10.93 -20.13
CA VAL A 225 3.72 -11.29 -18.77
C VAL A 225 3.95 -12.81 -18.72
N LEU A 226 5.11 -13.21 -18.23
CA LEU A 226 5.54 -14.61 -18.11
C LEU A 226 5.20 -15.20 -16.73
N ARG A 227 5.27 -14.36 -15.71
CA ARG A 227 5.02 -14.72 -14.31
C ARG A 227 4.52 -13.49 -13.56
N ARG A 228 3.48 -13.65 -12.72
CA ARG A 228 2.99 -12.62 -11.79
C ARG A 228 2.91 -13.20 -10.39
N LEU A 229 3.34 -12.44 -9.40
CA LEU A 229 3.15 -12.74 -7.98
C LEU A 229 1.73 -12.31 -7.56
N PRO A 230 1.16 -12.91 -6.50
CA PRO A 230 -0.20 -12.60 -6.08
C PRO A 230 -0.32 -11.14 -5.63
N ALA A 231 -1.48 -10.55 -5.92
CA ALA A 231 -1.83 -9.22 -5.43
C ALA A 231 -2.14 -9.25 -3.92
N CYS A 232 -1.78 -8.19 -3.21
CA CYS A 232 -2.07 -7.97 -1.79
C CYS A 232 -1.46 -8.99 -0.82
N GLU A 233 -0.40 -9.68 -1.22
CA GLU A 233 0.28 -10.69 -0.39
C GLU A 233 1.79 -10.45 -0.34
N SER A 234 2.37 -10.43 0.86
CA SER A 234 3.82 -10.43 1.01
C SER A 234 4.35 -11.81 0.66
N THR A 235 5.19 -11.90 -0.36
CA THR A 235 5.72 -13.17 -0.87
C THR A 235 7.02 -12.99 -1.61
N SER A 236 7.71 -14.07 -1.92
CA SER A 236 8.86 -14.09 -2.81
C SER A 236 8.79 -15.25 -3.78
N ASP A 237 9.37 -15.08 -4.97
CA ASP A 237 9.48 -16.14 -5.97
C ASP A 237 10.87 -16.15 -6.60
N LEU A 238 11.44 -17.35 -6.74
CA LEU A 238 12.73 -17.57 -7.36
C LEU A 238 12.53 -17.93 -8.82
N VAL A 239 13.10 -17.12 -9.71
CA VAL A 239 13.06 -17.31 -11.16
C VAL A 239 14.48 -17.51 -11.68
N THR A 240 14.67 -18.31 -12.72
CA THR A 240 15.97 -18.52 -13.33
C THR A 240 15.98 -17.95 -14.74
N PHE A 241 16.85 -17.00 -15.00
CA PHE A 241 17.07 -16.42 -16.32
C PHE A 241 18.23 -17.12 -17.03
N ASN A 242 18.00 -17.58 -18.26
CA ASN A 242 19.04 -18.12 -19.13
C ASN A 242 19.42 -17.10 -20.21
N LYS A 243 20.63 -16.55 -20.11
CA LYS A 243 21.13 -15.52 -21.02
C LYS A 243 21.15 -15.94 -22.48
N THR A 244 21.66 -17.16 -22.79
CA THR A 244 21.83 -17.63 -24.16
C THR A 244 20.50 -17.78 -24.89
N LYS A 245 19.47 -18.27 -24.18
CA LYS A 245 18.13 -18.46 -24.72
C LYS A 245 17.26 -17.20 -24.59
N LYS A 246 17.64 -16.26 -23.72
CA LYS A 246 16.81 -15.11 -23.27
C LYS A 246 15.45 -15.54 -22.70
N GLU A 247 15.43 -16.67 -21.99
CA GLU A 247 14.22 -17.28 -21.46
C GLU A 247 14.26 -17.38 -19.93
N PHE A 248 13.07 -17.38 -19.32
CA PHE A 248 12.92 -17.67 -17.91
C PHE A 248 12.39 -19.08 -17.69
N SER A 249 12.83 -19.69 -16.60
CA SER A 249 12.18 -20.83 -15.98
C SER A 249 11.70 -20.43 -14.57
N PHE A 250 10.57 -20.99 -14.16
CA PHE A 250 9.87 -20.64 -12.95
C PHE A 250 9.77 -21.86 -12.03
N SER A 251 9.60 -21.61 -10.73
CA SER A 251 9.28 -22.64 -9.76
C SER A 251 7.93 -23.29 -10.10
N GLU A 252 7.67 -24.48 -9.55
CA GLU A 252 6.35 -25.16 -9.68
C GLU A 252 5.23 -24.45 -8.88
N LYS A 253 5.57 -23.42 -8.12
CA LYS A 253 4.61 -22.63 -7.35
C LYS A 253 3.59 -22.00 -8.29
N VAL A 254 2.31 -22.32 -8.08
CA VAL A 254 1.19 -21.73 -8.82
C VAL A 254 0.60 -20.62 -7.99
N PHE A 255 0.32 -19.49 -8.61
CA PHE A 255 -0.40 -18.39 -7.98
C PHE A 255 -1.78 -18.27 -8.64
N ASP A 256 -2.81 -18.15 -7.82
CA ASP A 256 -4.17 -17.96 -8.30
C ASP A 256 -4.35 -16.56 -8.89
N GLU A 257 -4.93 -16.48 -10.07
CA GLU A 257 -5.33 -15.20 -10.66
C GLU A 257 -6.66 -14.76 -10.05
N LYS A 258 -6.65 -13.57 -9.45
CA LYS A 258 -7.83 -12.92 -8.90
C LYS A 258 -8.50 -12.04 -9.97
N SER A 259 -9.84 -11.93 -9.95
CA SER A 259 -10.57 -10.95 -10.75
C SER A 259 -10.24 -9.51 -10.31
N GLU A 260 -10.62 -8.51 -11.13
CA GLU A 260 -10.44 -7.10 -10.77
C GLU A 260 -11.19 -6.74 -9.47
N GLU A 261 -12.37 -7.30 -9.24
CA GLU A 261 -13.19 -7.09 -8.04
C GLU A 261 -12.55 -7.77 -6.81
N GLU A 262 -12.03 -8.97 -6.95
CA GLU A 262 -11.31 -9.65 -5.87
C GLU A 262 -10.04 -8.90 -5.48
N ILE A 263 -9.31 -8.35 -6.46
CA ILE A 263 -8.14 -7.50 -6.21
C ILE A 263 -8.56 -6.23 -5.49
N LEU A 264 -9.62 -5.56 -5.95
CA LEU A 264 -10.16 -4.36 -5.32
C LEU A 264 -10.53 -4.63 -3.86
N TYR A 265 -11.32 -5.67 -3.59
CA TYR A 265 -11.69 -6.08 -2.24
C TYR A 265 -10.47 -6.42 -1.37
N SER A 266 -9.51 -7.17 -1.92
CA SER A 266 -8.27 -7.51 -1.22
C SER A 266 -7.45 -6.27 -0.83
N ASN A 267 -7.47 -5.20 -1.66
CA ASN A 267 -6.82 -3.93 -1.33
C ASN A 267 -7.52 -3.17 -0.19
N LEU A 268 -8.86 -3.20 -0.12
CA LEU A 268 -9.59 -2.61 1.00
C LEU A 268 -9.26 -3.33 2.31
N VAL A 269 -9.26 -4.66 2.28
CA VAL A 269 -8.91 -5.52 3.43
C VAL A 269 -7.46 -5.25 3.88
N LEU A 270 -6.50 -5.24 2.94
CA LEU A 270 -5.08 -5.00 3.22
C LEU A 270 -4.84 -3.58 3.79
N GLY A 271 -5.47 -2.57 3.20
CA GLY A 271 -5.34 -1.18 3.64
C GLY A 271 -5.80 -0.99 5.08
N LEU A 272 -6.98 -1.52 5.41
CA LEU A 272 -7.51 -1.45 6.77
C LEU A 272 -6.66 -2.26 7.76
N LYS A 273 -6.30 -3.48 7.41
CA LYS A 273 -5.46 -4.34 8.25
C LYS A 273 -4.17 -3.64 8.63
N ASP A 274 -3.43 -3.17 7.64
CA ASP A 274 -2.14 -2.55 7.85
C ASP A 274 -2.26 -1.25 8.63
N TYR A 275 -3.30 -0.44 8.38
CA TYR A 275 -3.53 0.78 9.14
C TYR A 275 -3.72 0.48 10.63
N ILE A 276 -4.49 -0.52 10.98
CA ILE A 276 -4.76 -0.93 12.37
C ILE A 276 -3.51 -1.53 13.01
N GLU A 277 -2.87 -2.49 12.35
CA GLU A 277 -1.74 -3.23 12.91
C GLU A 277 -0.48 -2.36 13.01
N LYS A 278 -0.15 -1.57 11.99
CA LYS A 278 1.03 -0.69 11.97
C LYS A 278 0.94 0.45 12.98
N ASN A 279 -0.28 0.88 13.34
CA ASN A 279 -0.53 1.92 14.34
C ASN A 279 -0.89 1.35 15.74
N ASN A 280 -0.86 0.02 15.91
CA ASN A 280 -1.13 -0.66 17.17
C ASN A 280 -2.51 -0.37 17.79
N PHE A 281 -3.55 -0.19 16.96
CA PHE A 281 -4.91 -0.11 17.44
C PHE A 281 -5.41 -1.50 17.87
N PRO A 282 -6.21 -1.62 18.94
CA PRO A 282 -6.78 -2.89 19.37
C PRO A 282 -7.83 -3.44 18.40
N GLY A 283 -8.38 -2.59 17.53
CA GLY A 283 -9.40 -2.93 16.55
C GLY A 283 -10.17 -1.69 16.10
N VAL A 284 -11.33 -1.90 15.50
CA VAL A 284 -12.20 -0.85 14.98
C VAL A 284 -13.58 -0.83 15.64
N VAL A 285 -14.16 0.37 15.73
CA VAL A 285 -15.57 0.57 16.04
C VAL A 285 -16.26 1.21 14.85
N ILE A 286 -17.43 0.69 14.47
CA ILE A 286 -18.17 1.08 13.28
C ILE A 286 -19.65 1.29 13.61
N GLY A 287 -20.25 2.37 13.08
CA GLY A 287 -21.70 2.57 13.13
C GLY A 287 -22.40 1.65 12.12
N ILE A 288 -23.33 0.81 12.58
CA ILE A 288 -24.12 -0.10 11.75
C ILE A 288 -25.54 0.46 11.61
N SER A 289 -25.92 0.84 10.40
CA SER A 289 -27.22 1.46 10.10
C SER A 289 -28.27 0.49 9.54
N GLY A 290 -27.86 -0.71 9.14
CA GLY A 290 -28.69 -1.62 8.34
C GLY A 290 -28.64 -1.33 6.83
N GLY A 291 -27.88 -0.30 6.39
CA GLY A 291 -27.62 -0.02 4.97
C GLY A 291 -26.40 -0.78 4.43
N ILE A 292 -26.36 -0.92 3.10
CA ILE A 292 -25.31 -1.70 2.39
C ILE A 292 -23.89 -1.19 2.67
N ASP A 293 -23.66 0.13 2.76
CA ASP A 293 -22.33 0.69 2.97
C ASP A 293 -21.75 0.28 4.31
N SER A 294 -22.56 0.39 5.39
CA SER A 294 -22.15 -0.06 6.72
C SER A 294 -21.97 -1.58 6.78
N ALA A 295 -22.80 -2.33 6.06
CA ALA A 295 -22.69 -3.79 5.98
C ALA A 295 -21.42 -4.23 5.25
N PHE A 296 -21.13 -3.65 4.08
CA PHE A 296 -19.92 -3.92 3.32
C PHE A 296 -18.66 -3.53 4.09
N SER A 297 -18.65 -2.33 4.71
CA SER A 297 -17.55 -1.88 5.55
C SER A 297 -17.29 -2.81 6.73
N ALA A 298 -18.35 -3.35 7.35
CA ALA A 298 -18.22 -4.33 8.45
C ALA A 298 -17.64 -5.67 7.95
N CYS A 299 -18.03 -6.14 6.75
CA CYS A 299 -17.43 -7.34 6.14
C CYS A 299 -15.93 -7.14 5.91
N VAL A 300 -15.52 -6.02 5.30
CA VAL A 300 -14.10 -5.70 5.09
C VAL A 300 -13.35 -5.65 6.42
N ALA A 301 -13.96 -5.08 7.48
CA ALA A 301 -13.34 -5.02 8.79
C ALA A 301 -13.12 -6.40 9.42
N VAL A 302 -14.10 -7.29 9.28
CA VAL A 302 -14.00 -8.66 9.81
C VAL A 302 -12.97 -9.48 9.05
N ASP A 303 -12.93 -9.35 7.72
CA ASP A 303 -11.94 -10.04 6.88
C ASP A 303 -10.51 -9.52 7.12
N ALA A 304 -10.37 -8.23 7.45
CA ALA A 304 -9.09 -7.61 7.77
C ALA A 304 -8.54 -8.00 9.15
N LEU A 305 -9.41 -8.05 10.18
CA LEU A 305 -8.98 -8.05 11.57
C LEU A 305 -9.45 -9.25 12.39
N GLY A 306 -10.45 -9.97 11.89
CA GLY A 306 -11.21 -10.97 12.67
C GLY A 306 -12.36 -10.32 13.47
N SER A 307 -13.40 -11.12 13.73
CA SER A 307 -14.63 -10.65 14.36
C SER A 307 -14.45 -10.10 15.79
N ASP A 308 -13.48 -10.60 16.52
CA ASP A 308 -13.17 -10.19 17.91
C ASP A 308 -12.67 -8.74 18.03
N LYS A 309 -12.03 -8.23 16.97
CA LYS A 309 -11.49 -6.87 16.88
C LYS A 309 -12.45 -5.84 16.27
N VAL A 310 -13.67 -6.24 15.91
CA VAL A 310 -14.68 -5.37 15.31
C VAL A 310 -15.84 -5.16 16.26
N LYS A 311 -16.18 -3.89 16.56
CA LYS A 311 -17.30 -3.52 17.41
C LYS A 311 -18.34 -2.75 16.60
N GLY A 312 -19.55 -3.31 16.49
CA GLY A 312 -20.66 -2.66 15.81
C GLY A 312 -21.52 -1.86 16.77
N ILE A 313 -21.81 -0.60 16.46
CA ILE A 313 -22.74 0.22 17.27
C ILE A 313 -23.95 0.60 16.43
N MET A 314 -25.13 0.12 16.84
CA MET A 314 -26.42 0.60 16.34
C MET A 314 -26.84 1.83 17.13
N MET A 315 -27.25 2.88 16.42
CA MET A 315 -27.65 4.15 17.02
C MET A 315 -29.04 4.58 16.50
N PRO A 316 -30.10 3.83 16.89
CA PRO A 316 -31.44 4.11 16.40
C PRO A 316 -31.99 5.43 16.96
N SER A 317 -32.85 6.06 16.14
CA SER A 317 -33.70 7.20 16.53
C SER A 317 -35.16 6.82 16.31
N LYS A 318 -36.10 7.73 16.67
CA LYS A 318 -37.53 7.58 16.40
C LYS A 318 -37.87 7.38 14.90
N TYR A 319 -36.96 7.73 14.01
CA TYR A 319 -37.13 7.60 12.55
C TYR A 319 -36.52 6.31 11.98
N THR A 320 -35.79 5.54 12.79
CA THR A 320 -35.15 4.30 12.33
C THR A 320 -36.21 3.22 12.10
N SER A 321 -36.27 2.62 10.92
CA SER A 321 -37.21 1.55 10.61
C SER A 321 -36.88 0.24 11.37
N ASN A 322 -37.90 -0.55 11.66
CA ASN A 322 -37.69 -1.87 12.27
C ASN A 322 -36.83 -2.77 11.35
N ALA A 323 -37.03 -2.70 10.04
CA ALA A 323 -36.23 -3.46 9.07
C ALA A 323 -34.73 -3.13 9.18
N SER A 324 -34.38 -1.84 9.31
CA SER A 324 -32.96 -1.45 9.49
C SER A 324 -32.33 -2.03 10.77
N VAL A 325 -33.13 -2.08 11.86
CA VAL A 325 -32.66 -2.67 13.15
C VAL A 325 -32.51 -4.19 13.02
N GLU A 326 -33.45 -4.85 12.34
CA GLU A 326 -33.40 -6.30 12.08
C GLU A 326 -32.22 -6.66 11.21
N ASP A 327 -32.00 -5.94 10.10
CA ASP A 327 -30.88 -6.15 9.18
C ASP A 327 -29.51 -5.94 9.88
N ALA A 328 -29.36 -4.86 10.66
CA ALA A 328 -28.16 -4.59 11.44
C ALA A 328 -27.89 -5.70 12.47
N THR A 329 -28.94 -6.18 13.14
CA THR A 329 -28.83 -7.27 14.13
C THR A 329 -28.44 -8.59 13.46
N LEU A 330 -29.04 -8.90 12.33
CA LEU A 330 -28.73 -10.10 11.55
C LEU A 330 -27.30 -10.07 11.00
N LEU A 331 -26.87 -8.92 10.49
CA LEU A 331 -25.49 -8.71 10.05
C LEU A 331 -24.49 -9.00 11.19
N GLY A 332 -24.70 -8.38 12.36
CA GLY A 332 -23.83 -8.59 13.51
C GLY A 332 -23.73 -10.07 13.91
N LYS A 333 -24.87 -10.78 13.89
CA LYS A 333 -24.93 -12.23 14.16
C LYS A 333 -24.17 -13.04 13.09
N ASN A 334 -24.35 -12.72 11.80
CA ASN A 334 -23.71 -13.45 10.70
C ASN A 334 -22.19 -13.24 10.71
N LEU A 335 -21.73 -12.05 11.02
CA LEU A 335 -20.31 -11.70 11.13
C LEU A 335 -19.70 -12.10 12.47
N ASN A 336 -20.52 -12.56 13.43
CA ASN A 336 -20.09 -12.91 14.79
C ASN A 336 -19.34 -11.77 15.50
N ILE A 337 -19.79 -10.53 15.32
CA ILE A 337 -19.23 -9.33 15.97
C ILE A 337 -20.07 -8.91 17.17
N GLU A 338 -19.43 -8.27 18.14
CA GLU A 338 -20.14 -7.64 19.27
C GLU A 338 -20.97 -6.45 18.79
N MET A 339 -22.28 -6.48 19.06
CA MET A 339 -23.21 -5.44 18.72
C MET A 339 -23.69 -4.71 19.96
N ILE A 340 -23.52 -3.37 19.95
CA ILE A 340 -23.95 -2.47 21.02
C ILE A 340 -25.09 -1.61 20.48
N SER A 341 -26.19 -1.46 21.23
CA SER A 341 -27.29 -0.58 20.83
C SER A 341 -27.35 0.64 21.75
N LEU A 342 -27.21 1.84 21.17
CA LEU A 342 -27.23 3.12 21.86
C LEU A 342 -28.28 4.02 21.20
N SER A 343 -29.46 4.19 21.80
CA SER A 343 -30.45 5.16 21.31
C SER A 343 -29.91 6.58 21.39
N ILE A 344 -30.10 7.36 20.30
CA ILE A 344 -29.74 8.77 20.26
C ILE A 344 -30.90 9.69 20.73
N GLU A 345 -32.05 9.14 21.09
CA GLU A 345 -33.31 9.91 21.30
C GLU A 345 -33.20 10.91 22.44
N GLU A 346 -32.68 10.49 23.62
CA GLU A 346 -32.51 11.40 24.76
C GLU A 346 -31.55 12.56 24.45
N ALA A 347 -30.45 12.27 23.76
CA ALA A 347 -29.50 13.30 23.36
C ALA A 347 -30.11 14.27 22.34
N ALA A 348 -30.84 13.74 21.34
CA ALA A 348 -31.55 14.58 20.36
C ALA A 348 -32.57 15.51 21.01
N LEU A 349 -33.41 14.98 21.93
CA LEU A 349 -34.36 15.77 22.69
C LEU A 349 -33.69 16.88 23.57
N ALA A 350 -32.52 16.56 24.13
CA ALA A 350 -31.76 17.55 24.90
C ALA A 350 -31.28 18.70 24.02
N TYR A 351 -30.76 18.41 22.81
CA TYR A 351 -30.38 19.45 21.84
C TYR A 351 -31.59 20.26 21.36
N GLU A 352 -32.71 19.59 21.01
CA GLU A 352 -33.97 20.28 20.63
C GLU A 352 -34.42 21.22 21.72
N SER A 353 -34.42 20.79 23.00
CA SER A 353 -34.77 21.61 24.14
C SER A 353 -33.85 22.82 24.34
N THR A 354 -32.53 22.61 24.17
CA THR A 354 -31.53 23.67 24.35
C THR A 354 -31.66 24.75 23.27
N LEU A 355 -31.95 24.34 22.02
CA LEU A 355 -32.05 25.24 20.88
C LEU A 355 -33.44 25.85 20.67
N LYS A 356 -34.46 25.41 21.43
CA LYS A 356 -35.87 25.80 21.27
C LYS A 356 -36.09 27.30 21.14
N ASN A 357 -35.48 28.08 22.02
CA ASN A 357 -35.67 29.54 22.00
C ASN A 357 -34.91 30.22 20.84
N VAL A 358 -33.81 29.59 20.36
CA VAL A 358 -33.00 30.11 19.25
C VAL A 358 -33.69 29.84 17.91
N PHE A 359 -34.43 28.71 17.82
CA PHE A 359 -35.14 28.28 16.62
C PHE A 359 -36.62 28.66 16.62
N GLU A 360 -37.05 29.51 17.55
CA GLU A 360 -38.44 29.95 17.61
C GLU A 360 -38.85 30.66 16.31
N GLY A 361 -39.94 30.17 15.69
CA GLY A 361 -40.47 30.71 14.43
C GLY A 361 -39.78 30.16 13.17
N THR A 362 -38.87 29.20 13.28
CA THR A 362 -38.31 28.46 12.13
C THR A 362 -39.01 27.11 11.96
N GLU A 363 -38.99 26.57 10.74
CA GLU A 363 -39.44 25.21 10.44
C GLU A 363 -38.29 24.23 10.58
N GLN A 364 -38.57 22.93 10.83
CA GLN A 364 -37.57 21.89 10.83
C GLN A 364 -37.03 21.70 9.43
N ASP A 365 -35.70 21.50 9.31
CA ASP A 365 -35.01 21.30 8.07
C ASP A 365 -33.81 20.32 8.22
N ILE A 366 -32.83 20.42 7.38
CA ILE A 366 -31.59 19.61 7.43
C ILE A 366 -30.79 19.79 8.75
N THR A 367 -31.08 20.83 9.52
CA THR A 367 -30.37 21.12 10.80
C THR A 367 -30.58 20.00 11.81
N GLU A 368 -31.82 19.55 11.97
CA GLU A 368 -32.19 18.49 12.92
C GLU A 368 -31.63 17.14 12.48
N GLU A 369 -31.57 16.87 11.17
CA GLU A 369 -30.94 15.70 10.62
C GLU A 369 -29.43 15.70 10.91
N ASN A 370 -28.76 16.83 10.66
CA ASN A 370 -27.34 17.01 10.94
C ASN A 370 -26.99 16.92 12.45
N ILE A 371 -27.88 17.38 13.33
CA ILE A 371 -27.72 17.19 14.78
C ILE A 371 -27.67 15.70 15.11
N GLN A 372 -28.58 14.88 14.58
CA GLN A 372 -28.60 13.44 14.82
C GLN A 372 -27.34 12.76 14.29
N SER A 373 -26.87 13.14 13.10
CA SER A 373 -25.61 12.63 12.53
C SER A 373 -24.42 12.94 13.45
N ARG A 374 -24.33 14.17 13.97
CA ARG A 374 -23.26 14.58 14.91
C ARG A 374 -23.35 13.89 16.27
N ILE A 375 -24.55 13.61 16.78
CA ILE A 375 -24.72 12.82 18.01
C ILE A 375 -24.14 11.41 17.81
N ARG A 376 -24.42 10.77 16.66
CA ARG A 376 -23.84 9.47 16.33
C ARG A 376 -22.31 9.52 16.26
N GLY A 377 -21.75 10.51 15.58
CA GLY A 377 -20.30 10.73 15.54
C GLY A 377 -19.70 10.90 16.95
N MET A 378 -20.35 11.68 17.81
CA MET A 378 -19.91 11.88 19.20
C MET A 378 -19.91 10.58 20.01
N LEU A 379 -20.94 9.73 19.87
CA LEU A 379 -21.00 8.44 20.58
C LEU A 379 -19.90 7.48 20.12
N LEU A 380 -19.64 7.40 18.82
CA LEU A 380 -18.54 6.61 18.27
C LEU A 380 -17.19 7.10 18.80
N MET A 381 -16.95 8.41 18.78
CA MET A 381 -15.71 9.00 19.31
C MET A 381 -15.56 8.82 20.82
N ALA A 382 -16.65 8.88 21.58
CA ALA A 382 -16.61 8.61 23.01
C ALA A 382 -16.21 7.16 23.30
N TYR A 383 -16.73 6.19 22.53
CA TYR A 383 -16.33 4.80 22.62
C TYR A 383 -14.85 4.63 22.24
N SER A 384 -14.43 5.21 21.13
CA SER A 384 -13.03 5.21 20.66
C SER A 384 -12.08 5.71 21.74
N ASN A 385 -12.34 6.89 22.28
CA ASN A 385 -11.48 7.49 23.33
C ASN A 385 -11.43 6.66 24.60
N LYS A 386 -12.52 5.99 24.95
CA LYS A 386 -12.60 5.19 26.18
C LYS A 386 -11.86 3.86 26.07
N PHE A 387 -11.94 3.21 24.91
CA PHE A 387 -11.49 1.84 24.71
C PHE A 387 -10.30 1.72 23.76
N GLY A 388 -9.87 2.80 23.10
CA GLY A 388 -8.73 2.84 22.20
C GLY A 388 -9.02 2.32 20.79
N TYR A 389 -10.25 1.92 20.47
CA TYR A 389 -10.63 1.47 19.14
C TYR A 389 -10.65 2.61 18.12
N MET A 390 -10.20 2.36 16.91
CA MET A 390 -10.28 3.35 15.85
C MET A 390 -11.70 3.42 15.27
N VAL A 391 -12.24 4.63 15.09
CA VAL A 391 -13.54 4.82 14.43
C VAL A 391 -13.39 4.66 12.94
N MET A 392 -14.14 3.74 12.34
CA MET A 392 -14.22 3.54 10.91
C MET A 392 -15.48 4.20 10.34
N THR A 393 -15.34 4.99 9.28
CA THR A 393 -16.45 5.65 8.58
C THR A 393 -16.95 4.82 7.40
N ASN A 394 -18.21 5.06 6.99
CA ASN A 394 -18.90 4.30 5.94
C ASN A 394 -19.27 5.17 4.72
N GLY A 395 -18.75 6.40 4.62
CA GLY A 395 -19.02 7.29 3.50
C GLY A 395 -18.38 6.77 2.22
N ASN A 396 -19.16 6.64 1.16
CA ASN A 396 -18.69 6.25 -0.18
C ASN A 396 -18.38 7.48 -1.04
N LYS A 397 -17.69 7.24 -2.16
CA LYS A 397 -17.26 8.31 -3.09
C LYS A 397 -18.44 9.08 -3.70
N SER A 398 -19.58 8.43 -3.96
CA SER A 398 -20.76 9.10 -4.52
C SER A 398 -21.32 10.14 -3.54
N GLU A 399 -21.43 9.80 -2.26
CA GLU A 399 -21.90 10.73 -1.21
C GLU A 399 -20.96 11.92 -1.07
N VAL A 400 -19.65 11.66 -0.99
CA VAL A 400 -18.64 12.73 -0.87
C VAL A 400 -18.65 13.63 -2.10
N SER A 401 -18.80 13.07 -3.32
CA SER A 401 -18.78 13.83 -4.58
C SER A 401 -19.93 14.81 -4.72
N VAL A 402 -21.10 14.51 -4.11
CA VAL A 402 -22.27 15.40 -4.14
C VAL A 402 -22.45 16.21 -2.87
N GLY A 403 -21.52 16.07 -1.91
CA GLY A 403 -21.60 16.77 -0.62
C GLY A 403 -22.70 16.22 0.32
N TYR A 404 -23.19 15.01 0.08
CA TYR A 404 -24.14 14.35 0.97
C TYR A 404 -23.42 13.69 2.15
N SER A 405 -22.96 14.55 3.04
CA SER A 405 -22.20 14.16 4.23
C SER A 405 -22.27 15.26 5.29
N THR A 406 -22.18 14.86 6.54
CA THR A 406 -22.25 15.78 7.69
C THR A 406 -20.89 15.89 8.35
N LEU A 407 -20.29 17.10 8.32
CA LEU A 407 -19.07 17.40 9.07
C LEU A 407 -19.26 17.12 10.55
N TYR A 408 -18.32 16.40 11.15
CA TYR A 408 -18.36 15.93 12.54
C TYR A 408 -19.50 14.96 12.87
N GLY A 409 -20.19 14.43 11.85
CA GLY A 409 -21.22 13.42 11.95
C GLY A 409 -20.74 12.09 11.37
N ASP A 410 -21.30 11.69 10.23
CA ASP A 410 -20.97 10.46 9.49
C ASP A 410 -19.55 10.46 8.92
N MET A 411 -18.94 11.63 8.75
CA MET A 411 -17.52 11.77 8.38
C MET A 411 -16.56 11.63 9.56
N CYS A 412 -17.05 11.43 10.78
CA CYS A 412 -16.23 11.38 11.98
C CYS A 412 -15.56 10.02 12.12
N GLY A 413 -14.26 9.95 11.89
CA GLY A 413 -13.47 8.71 12.02
C GLY A 413 -12.04 8.87 11.56
N GLY A 414 -11.22 7.85 11.82
CA GLY A 414 -9.80 7.82 11.48
C GLY A 414 -9.49 7.09 10.17
N PHE A 415 -10.41 6.25 9.67
CA PHE A 415 -10.24 5.53 8.42
C PHE A 415 -11.58 5.37 7.69
N SER A 416 -11.60 5.65 6.41
CA SER A 416 -12.78 5.55 5.54
C SER A 416 -12.54 4.48 4.47
N VAL A 417 -12.97 3.25 4.73
CA VAL A 417 -12.59 2.08 3.91
C VAL A 417 -13.15 2.12 2.50
N ILE A 418 -14.34 2.74 2.29
CA ILE A 418 -15.01 2.80 0.99
C ILE A 418 -15.03 4.19 0.35
N LYS A 419 -14.19 5.12 0.82
CA LYS A 419 -14.16 6.52 0.33
C LYS A 419 -13.88 6.66 -1.16
N ASP A 420 -13.18 5.69 -1.75
CA ASP A 420 -12.79 5.69 -3.15
C ASP A 420 -13.71 4.84 -4.05
N LEU A 421 -14.72 4.17 -3.47
CA LEU A 421 -15.71 3.38 -4.19
C LEU A 421 -16.96 4.21 -4.49
N TYR A 422 -17.42 4.19 -5.72
CA TYR A 422 -18.78 4.68 -6.03
C TYR A 422 -19.83 3.74 -5.47
N LYS A 423 -21.04 4.25 -5.24
CA LYS A 423 -22.18 3.46 -4.74
C LYS A 423 -22.47 2.22 -5.57
N VAL A 424 -22.27 2.32 -6.87
CA VAL A 424 -22.46 1.20 -7.80
C VAL A 424 -21.40 0.11 -7.62
N ASP A 425 -20.21 0.46 -7.19
CA ASP A 425 -19.12 -0.51 -6.93
C ASP A 425 -19.37 -1.24 -5.60
N VAL A 426 -19.94 -0.56 -4.61
CA VAL A 426 -20.34 -1.16 -3.33
C VAL A 426 -21.48 -2.16 -3.52
#